data_6efb1b1fab64aa979733a8a03f1dfcac
#
_entry.id   6efb1b1fab64aa979733a8a03f1dfcac
#
_cell.length_a   1.000
_cell.length_b   1.000
_cell.length_c   1.000
_cell.angle_alpha   90.00
_cell.angle_beta   90.00
_cell.angle_gamma   90.00
#
_symmetry.space_group_name_H-M   'P 1'
#
loop_
_entity.id
_entity.type
_entity.pdbx_description
1 polymer ?
#
loop_
_entity_poly.entity_id
_entity_poly.type
_entity_poly.pdbx_seq_one_letter_code
_entity_poly.pdbx_strand_id
1 'polypeptide(L)'
;MVNATANYAFDKKSARSFDADGRMRVRDCVISVGEINPYYGKEIPGRDKLALDANTVYDLYRDPAELERAADSFNGLPLMIRHIAQTADEPRKEYIGGSVGNARFADGKLLADLLVWDKQAIDYIESGELADLSSSYRYTA
;
A
#
# COMPACT_ATOMS: atom_id res chain seq x y z
N MET A 1 7.29 -9.33 -6.41
CA MET A 1 6.50 -8.33 -5.66
C MET A 1 6.98 -6.94 -6.03
N VAL A 2 6.09 -6.08 -6.38
CA VAL A 2 6.38 -4.68 -6.70
C VAL A 2 5.68 -3.79 -5.68
N ASN A 3 6.38 -2.76 -5.23
CA ASN A 3 5.84 -1.79 -4.28
C ASN A 3 5.43 -0.52 -5.02
N ALA A 4 4.22 -0.07 -4.77
CA ALA A 4 3.73 1.18 -5.30
C ALA A 4 3.51 2.16 -4.14
N THR A 5 4.01 3.37 -4.29
CA THR A 5 3.85 4.42 -3.28
C THR A 5 2.71 5.35 -3.67
N ALA A 6 1.82 5.62 -2.72
CA ALA A 6 0.74 6.58 -2.88
C ALA A 6 0.97 7.74 -1.92
N ASN A 7 1.27 8.91 -2.46
CA ASN A 7 1.65 10.10 -1.67
C ASN A 7 0.43 10.88 -1.14
N TYR A 8 -0.76 10.29 -1.20
CA TYR A 8 -1.99 10.96 -0.78
C TYR A 8 -2.63 10.33 0.44
N ALA A 9 -2.16 9.17 0.89
CA ALA A 9 -2.88 8.37 1.87
C ALA A 9 -3.10 9.08 3.21
N PHE A 10 -2.10 9.82 3.64
CA PHE A 10 -2.14 10.54 4.93
C PHE A 10 -2.13 12.05 4.75
N ASP A 11 -2.58 12.55 3.61
CA ASP A 11 -2.68 13.97 3.37
C ASP A 11 -3.86 14.58 4.16
N LYS A 12 -4.03 15.90 4.05
CA LYS A 12 -5.10 16.63 4.77
C LYS A 12 -6.51 16.26 4.31
N LYS A 13 -6.65 15.56 3.17
CA LYS A 13 -7.96 15.16 2.64
C LYS A 13 -8.45 13.85 3.24
N SER A 14 -7.55 13.05 3.81
CA SER A 14 -7.94 11.81 4.48
C SER A 14 -8.67 12.12 5.78
N ALA A 15 -9.88 11.57 5.94
CA ALA A 15 -10.69 11.79 7.13
C ALA A 15 -10.15 10.95 8.28
N ARG A 16 -9.80 11.59 9.39
CA ARG A 16 -9.27 10.94 10.59
C ARG A 16 -10.21 11.10 11.76
N SER A 17 -10.35 10.03 12.53
CA SER A 17 -11.13 10.03 13.78
C SER A 17 -10.48 9.08 14.77
N PHE A 18 -10.84 9.22 16.05
CA PHE A 18 -10.33 8.37 17.12
C PHE A 18 -11.49 7.68 17.83
N ASP A 19 -11.28 6.42 18.21
CA ASP A 19 -12.26 5.73 19.04
C ASP A 19 -11.98 5.98 20.53
N ALA A 20 -12.83 5.38 21.39
CA ALA A 20 -12.73 5.56 22.85
C ALA A 20 -11.43 4.99 23.43
N ASP A 21 -10.78 4.07 22.75
CA ASP A 21 -9.53 3.46 23.19
C ASP A 21 -8.30 4.10 22.55
N GLY A 22 -8.48 5.20 21.83
CA GLY A 22 -7.38 5.96 21.24
C GLY A 22 -6.86 5.41 19.91
N ARG A 23 -7.53 4.42 19.32
CA ARG A 23 -7.17 3.94 17.98
C ARG A 23 -7.59 4.95 16.95
N MET A 24 -6.76 5.13 15.94
CA MET A 24 -7.05 6.08 14.86
C MET A 24 -7.66 5.36 13.66
N ARG A 25 -8.77 5.87 13.17
CA ARG A 25 -9.39 5.41 11.94
C ARG A 25 -9.13 6.46 10.85
N VAL A 26 -8.58 6.01 9.75
CA VAL A 26 -8.29 6.87 8.59
C VAL A 26 -9.13 6.36 7.43
N ARG A 27 -10.02 7.19 6.91
CA ARG A 27 -10.92 6.81 5.81
C ARG A 27 -10.41 7.31 4.47
N ASP A 28 -10.82 6.63 3.42
CA ASP A 28 -10.61 7.04 2.04
C ASP A 28 -9.13 7.22 1.69
N CYS A 29 -8.28 6.35 2.22
CA CYS A 29 -6.86 6.36 1.87
C CYS A 29 -6.66 5.82 0.45
N VAL A 30 -5.94 6.56 -0.38
CA VAL A 30 -5.56 6.10 -1.71
C VAL A 30 -4.31 5.23 -1.56
N ILE A 31 -4.43 3.94 -1.85
CA ILE A 31 -3.31 3.01 -1.74
C ILE A 31 -2.69 2.65 -3.09
N SER A 32 -3.41 2.90 -4.19
CA SER A 32 -2.85 2.75 -5.54
C SER A 32 -3.71 3.48 -6.54
N VAL A 33 -3.10 3.88 -7.65
CA VAL A 33 -3.81 4.48 -8.78
C VAL A 33 -3.49 3.72 -10.06
N GLY A 34 -4.46 3.66 -10.98
CA GLY A 34 -4.26 3.06 -12.30
C GLY A 34 -3.50 4.05 -13.17
N GLU A 35 -2.22 3.82 -13.36
CA GLU A 35 -1.34 4.68 -14.15
C GLU A 35 -0.11 3.92 -14.63
N ILE A 36 0.65 4.55 -15.53
CA ILE A 36 1.93 4.02 -15.96
C ILE A 36 3.01 4.48 -14.99
N ASN A 37 3.80 3.53 -14.48
CA ASN A 37 4.87 3.81 -13.53
C ASN A 37 6.21 3.30 -14.07
N PRO A 38 7.29 4.08 -13.95
CA PRO A 38 8.61 3.64 -14.37
C PRO A 38 9.25 2.72 -13.32
N TYR A 39 9.86 1.64 -13.80
CA TYR A 39 10.63 0.71 -12.96
C TYR A 39 11.88 0.27 -13.70
N TYR A 40 12.98 0.07 -12.97
CA TYR A 40 14.15 -0.59 -13.54
C TYR A 40 13.83 -2.06 -13.80
N GLY A 41 14.43 -2.64 -14.84
CA GLY A 41 14.22 -4.05 -15.18
C GLY A 41 14.50 -4.99 -14.02
N LYS A 42 15.49 -4.69 -13.18
CA LYS A 42 15.84 -5.47 -11.99
C LYS A 42 14.73 -5.51 -10.93
N GLU A 43 13.80 -4.55 -10.95
CA GLU A 43 12.68 -4.45 -10.02
C GLU A 43 11.45 -5.23 -10.51
N ILE A 44 11.47 -5.71 -11.74
CA ILE A 44 10.30 -6.34 -12.37
C ILE A 44 10.37 -7.86 -12.18
N PRO A 45 9.36 -8.49 -11.55
CA PRO A 45 9.29 -9.96 -11.47
C PRO A 45 9.23 -10.59 -12.87
N GLY A 46 9.92 -11.71 -13.03
CA GLY A 46 9.98 -12.39 -14.34
C GLY A 46 10.95 -11.77 -15.33
N ARG A 47 11.82 -10.88 -14.89
CA ARG A 47 12.78 -10.17 -15.75
C ARG A 47 13.61 -11.09 -16.63
N ASP A 48 13.98 -12.26 -16.13
CA ASP A 48 14.80 -13.20 -16.90
C ASP A 48 14.02 -13.82 -18.04
N LYS A 49 12.76 -14.17 -17.82
CA LYS A 49 11.87 -14.70 -18.87
C LYS A 49 11.53 -13.64 -19.91
N LEU A 50 11.44 -12.39 -19.48
CA LEU A 50 11.11 -11.26 -20.35
C LEU A 50 12.36 -10.65 -21.01
N ALA A 51 13.55 -11.13 -20.66
CA ALA A 51 14.83 -10.63 -21.16
C ALA A 51 15.02 -9.12 -20.92
N LEU A 52 14.62 -8.64 -19.75
CA LEU A 52 14.73 -7.23 -19.39
C LEU A 52 16.14 -6.89 -18.92
N ASP A 53 16.64 -5.73 -19.37
CA ASP A 53 17.89 -5.18 -18.88
C ASP A 53 17.69 -4.63 -17.46
N ALA A 54 18.55 -5.04 -16.52
CA ALA A 54 18.46 -4.64 -15.12
C ALA A 54 18.54 -3.12 -14.92
N ASN A 55 19.26 -2.42 -15.77
CA ASN A 55 19.51 -0.98 -15.63
C ASN A 55 18.67 -0.10 -16.58
N THR A 56 17.81 -0.71 -17.38
CA THR A 56 16.90 0.02 -18.27
C THR A 56 15.60 0.30 -17.52
N VAL A 57 15.06 1.51 -17.69
CA VAL A 57 13.77 1.89 -17.15
C VAL A 57 12.66 1.45 -18.09
N TYR A 58 11.69 0.72 -17.57
CA TYR A 58 10.51 0.29 -18.29
C TYR A 58 9.27 0.92 -17.66
N ASP A 59 8.32 1.30 -18.50
CA ASP A 59 7.02 1.79 -18.03
C ASP A 59 6.09 0.61 -17.81
N LEU A 60 5.63 0.44 -16.58
CA LEU A 60 4.65 -0.58 -16.22
C LEU A 60 3.27 0.05 -16.11
N TYR A 61 2.31 -0.51 -16.84
CA TYR A 61 0.92 -0.09 -16.74
C TYR A 61 0.25 -0.81 -15.58
N ARG A 62 -0.30 -0.02 -14.66
CA ARG A 62 -1.12 -0.55 -13.57
C ARG A 62 -2.57 -0.51 -14.04
N ASP A 63 -3.04 -1.65 -14.55
CA ASP A 63 -4.38 -1.78 -15.14
C ASP A 63 -5.45 -1.55 -14.08
N PRO A 64 -6.35 -0.57 -14.27
CA PRO A 64 -7.47 -0.34 -13.36
C PRO A 64 -8.33 -1.59 -13.13
N ALA A 65 -8.56 -2.40 -14.15
CA ALA A 65 -9.35 -3.63 -14.01
C ALA A 65 -8.68 -4.64 -13.07
N GLU A 66 -7.35 -4.72 -13.10
CA GLU A 66 -6.60 -5.58 -12.17
C GLU A 66 -6.68 -5.05 -10.73
N LEU A 67 -6.61 -3.73 -10.55
CA LEU A 67 -6.78 -3.11 -9.24
C LEU A 67 -8.17 -3.39 -8.67
N GLU A 68 -9.19 -3.29 -9.50
CA GLU A 68 -10.56 -3.59 -9.09
C GLU A 68 -10.72 -5.04 -8.65
N ARG A 69 -10.14 -5.98 -9.41
CA ARG A 69 -10.17 -7.41 -9.06
C ARG A 69 -9.39 -7.70 -7.78
N ALA A 70 -8.30 -6.98 -7.55
CA ALA A 70 -7.44 -7.19 -6.39
C ALA A 70 -7.93 -6.50 -5.12
N ALA A 71 -8.89 -5.58 -5.22
CA ALA A 71 -9.31 -4.73 -4.09
C ALA A 71 -9.64 -5.53 -2.84
N ASP A 72 -10.46 -6.56 -2.97
CA ASP A 72 -10.90 -7.35 -1.81
C ASP A 72 -9.74 -8.06 -1.11
N SER A 73 -8.66 -8.37 -1.83
CA SER A 73 -7.50 -9.05 -1.24
C SER A 73 -6.73 -8.19 -0.24
N PHE A 74 -6.96 -6.89 -0.23
CA PHE A 74 -6.32 -5.98 0.73
C PHE A 74 -7.03 -5.96 2.08
N ASN A 75 -8.27 -6.45 2.16
CA ASN A 75 -9.01 -6.45 3.41
C ASN A 75 -8.38 -7.40 4.42
N GLY A 76 -8.15 -6.92 5.63
CA GLY A 76 -7.53 -7.69 6.70
C GLY A 76 -6.02 -7.73 6.66
N LEU A 77 -5.37 -7.13 5.67
CA LEU A 77 -3.91 -7.10 5.64
C LEU A 77 -3.36 -6.19 6.74
N PRO A 78 -2.17 -6.50 7.26
CA PRO A 78 -1.55 -5.66 8.26
C PRO A 78 -1.06 -4.34 7.66
N LEU A 79 -1.19 -3.27 8.44
CA LEU A 79 -0.53 -2.00 8.14
C LEU A 79 0.84 -2.04 8.79
N MET A 80 1.88 -2.03 7.97
CA MET A 80 3.26 -2.12 8.45
C MET A 80 3.83 -0.74 8.70
N ILE A 81 4.50 -0.56 9.84
CA ILE A 81 5.19 0.70 10.15
C ILE A 81 6.56 0.79 9.48
N ARG A 82 7.01 -0.28 8.86
CA ARG A 82 8.21 -0.33 8.02
C ARG A 82 7.89 -1.07 6.73
N HIS A 83 8.62 -0.73 5.68
CA HIS A 83 8.46 -1.36 4.38
C HIS A 83 9.18 -2.71 4.34
N ILE A 84 8.60 -3.70 5.03
CA ILE A 84 9.15 -5.04 5.18
C ILE A 84 8.08 -6.03 4.74
N ALA A 85 8.47 -7.03 3.95
CA ALA A 85 7.55 -8.09 3.54
C ALA A 85 7.12 -8.90 4.76
N GLN A 86 5.83 -9.20 4.83
CA GLN A 86 5.22 -9.98 5.90
C GLN A 86 4.56 -11.22 5.31
N THR A 87 4.81 -12.37 5.93
CA THR A 87 4.17 -13.64 5.57
C THR A 87 3.70 -14.35 6.83
N ALA A 88 2.92 -15.41 6.68
CA ALA A 88 2.50 -16.22 7.82
C ALA A 88 3.68 -16.84 8.57
N ASP A 89 4.73 -17.24 7.84
CA ASP A 89 5.94 -17.80 8.42
C ASP A 89 6.82 -16.75 9.11
N GLU A 90 6.78 -15.52 8.59
CA GLU A 90 7.52 -14.38 9.14
C GLU A 90 6.55 -13.23 9.38
N PRO A 91 5.77 -13.28 10.48
CA PRO A 91 4.67 -12.35 10.70
C PRO A 91 5.09 -10.92 11.01
N ARG A 92 6.33 -10.69 11.41
CA ARG A 92 6.86 -9.34 11.68
C ARG A 92 5.98 -8.53 12.63
N LYS A 93 5.52 -9.15 13.71
CA LYS A 93 4.52 -8.57 14.63
C LYS A 93 4.94 -7.21 15.19
N GLU A 94 6.23 -7.02 15.44
CA GLU A 94 6.79 -5.78 15.99
C GLU A 94 6.64 -4.59 15.05
N TYR A 95 6.35 -4.83 13.77
CA TYR A 95 6.21 -3.78 12.78
C TYR A 95 4.76 -3.56 12.34
N ILE A 96 3.82 -4.27 12.95
CA ILE A 96 2.40 -4.12 12.60
C ILE A 96 1.79 -3.02 13.46
N GLY A 97 1.28 -1.97 12.82
CA GLY A 97 0.65 -0.85 13.54
C GLY A 97 -0.85 -0.77 13.38
N GLY A 98 -1.43 -1.59 12.54
CA GLY A 98 -2.86 -1.54 12.27
C GLY A 98 -3.29 -2.53 11.21
N SER A 99 -4.48 -2.32 10.66
CA SER A 99 -5.04 -3.17 9.61
C SER A 99 -5.74 -2.35 8.53
N VAL A 100 -5.93 -2.98 7.38
CA VAL A 100 -6.60 -2.42 6.21
C VAL A 100 -7.99 -3.02 6.10
N GLY A 101 -8.99 -2.20 5.80
CA GLY A 101 -10.34 -2.67 5.59
C GLY A 101 -11.10 -1.85 4.57
N ASN A 102 -12.28 -2.34 4.19
CA ASN A 102 -13.16 -1.66 3.24
C ASN A 102 -12.44 -1.25 1.96
N ALA A 103 -11.58 -2.13 1.47
CA ALA A 103 -10.85 -1.89 0.22
C ALA A 103 -11.85 -1.89 -0.96
N ARG A 104 -11.71 -0.89 -1.82
CA ARG A 104 -12.64 -0.66 -2.92
C ARG A 104 -11.93 0.07 -4.06
N PHE A 105 -12.48 -0.11 -5.25
CA PHE A 105 -11.99 0.60 -6.43
C PHE A 105 -13.02 1.67 -6.82
N ALA A 106 -12.59 2.92 -6.95
CA ALA A 106 -13.43 4.02 -7.35
C ALA A 106 -12.60 5.09 -8.08
N ASP A 107 -13.12 5.61 -9.17
CA ASP A 107 -12.50 6.71 -9.94
C ASP A 107 -11.04 6.42 -10.34
N GLY A 108 -10.77 5.18 -10.76
CA GLY A 108 -9.42 4.76 -11.16
C GLY A 108 -8.45 4.55 -10.01
N LYS A 109 -8.92 4.58 -8.78
CA LYS A 109 -8.09 4.47 -7.57
C LYS A 109 -8.50 3.29 -6.72
N LEU A 110 -7.52 2.65 -6.12
CA LEU A 110 -7.73 1.66 -5.07
C LEU A 110 -7.72 2.40 -3.73
N LEU A 111 -8.85 2.39 -3.06
CA LEU A 111 -9.08 3.08 -1.79
C LEU A 111 -9.27 2.05 -0.68
N ALA A 112 -8.88 2.43 0.53
CA ALA A 112 -9.17 1.63 1.72
C ALA A 112 -9.26 2.51 2.95
N ASP A 113 -9.85 1.95 4.00
CA ASP A 113 -9.88 2.56 5.32
C ASP A 113 -8.83 1.84 6.17
N LEU A 114 -8.16 2.58 7.03
CA LEU A 114 -7.14 2.03 7.92
C LEU A 114 -7.62 2.15 9.36
N LEU A 115 -7.32 1.11 10.16
CA LEU A 115 -7.46 1.16 11.60
C LEU A 115 -6.05 1.04 12.19
N VAL A 116 -5.59 2.10 12.83
CA VAL A 116 -4.25 2.18 13.41
C VAL A 116 -4.37 2.07 14.91
N TRP A 117 -3.81 1.03 15.49
CA TRP A 117 -3.95 0.77 16.93
C TRP A 117 -2.66 0.97 17.73
N ASP A 118 -1.51 1.03 17.05
CA ASP A 118 -0.24 1.25 17.73
C ASP A 118 0.03 2.74 17.92
N LYS A 119 0.27 3.14 19.16
CA LYS A 119 0.51 4.55 19.52
C LYS A 119 1.69 5.13 18.74
N GLN A 120 2.77 4.37 18.55
CA GLN A 120 3.92 4.84 17.80
C GLN A 120 3.57 5.11 16.34
N ALA A 121 2.80 4.23 15.73
CA ALA A 121 2.34 4.42 14.34
C ALA A 121 1.43 5.65 14.24
N ILE A 122 0.52 5.83 15.19
CA ILE A 122 -0.36 6.99 15.25
C ILE A 122 0.47 8.28 15.33
N ASP A 123 1.43 8.32 16.23
CA ASP A 123 2.29 9.49 16.40
C ASP A 123 3.10 9.81 15.14
N TYR A 124 3.60 8.81 14.45
CA TYR A 124 4.32 8.99 13.18
C TYR A 124 3.41 9.58 12.09
N ILE A 125 2.17 9.12 12.01
CA ILE A 125 1.21 9.65 11.04
C ILE A 125 0.84 11.09 11.39
N GLU A 126 0.54 11.37 12.64
CA GLU A 126 0.16 12.71 13.11
C GLU A 126 1.30 13.71 12.95
N SER A 127 2.55 13.30 13.16
CA SER A 127 3.72 14.17 12.99
C SER A 127 4.11 14.39 11.54
N GLY A 128 3.57 13.61 10.62
CA GLY A 128 3.94 13.63 9.21
C GLY A 128 5.17 12.78 8.86
N GLU A 129 5.76 12.09 9.83
CA GLU A 129 6.90 11.18 9.55
C GLU A 129 6.49 9.98 8.70
N LEU A 130 5.23 9.53 8.79
CA LEU A 130 4.63 8.56 7.90
C LEU A 130 3.57 9.25 7.05
N ALA A 131 4.01 10.05 6.08
CA ALA A 131 3.13 10.78 5.19
C ALA A 131 2.66 9.93 4.00
N ASP A 132 3.45 8.93 3.63
CA ASP A 132 3.22 8.11 2.45
C ASP A 132 2.76 6.71 2.84
N LEU A 133 1.89 6.15 2.00
CA LEU A 133 1.48 4.76 2.09
C LEU A 133 1.94 4.03 0.82
N SER A 134 2.51 2.85 0.99
CA SER A 134 2.85 2.00 -0.16
C SER A 134 2.14 0.67 -0.06
N SER A 135 1.68 0.16 -1.20
CA SER A 135 1.11 -1.16 -1.32
C SER A 135 2.14 -2.13 -1.88
N SER A 136 2.12 -3.37 -1.38
CA SER A 136 2.93 -4.45 -1.91
C SER A 136 2.00 -5.50 -2.51
N TYR A 137 2.30 -5.95 -3.72
CA TYR A 137 1.50 -6.96 -4.39
C TYR A 137 2.35 -7.79 -5.34
N ARG A 138 1.83 -8.95 -5.68
CA ARG A 138 2.45 -9.85 -6.66
C ARG A 138 1.72 -9.72 -7.98
N TYR A 139 2.48 -9.77 -9.07
CA TYR A 139 1.90 -9.75 -10.40
C TYR A 139 2.72 -10.57 -11.37
N THR A 140 2.11 -10.94 -12.48
CA THR A 140 2.78 -11.56 -13.61
C THR A 140 2.96 -10.51 -14.69
N ALA A 141 4.20 -10.28 -15.05
CA ALA A 141 4.52 -9.31 -16.10
C ALA A 141 4.57 -9.98 -17.47
#